data_0848b460f459d910423bcfe8cbc53d67
#
_entry.id   0848b460f459d910423bcfe8cbc53d67
#
_cell.length_a   1.000
_cell.length_b   1.000
_cell.length_c   1.000
_cell.angle_alpha   90.00
_cell.angle_beta   90.00
_cell.angle_gamma   90.00
#
_symmetry.space_group_name_H-M   'P 1'
#
loop_
_entity.id
_entity.type
_entity.pdbx_description
1 polymer ?
#
loop_
_entity_poly.entity_id
_entity_poly.type
_entity_poly.pdbx_seq_one_letter_code
_entity_poly.pdbx_strand_id
1 'polypeptide(L)'
;MRQFFLKSIISVLIGKDKLRFYSTIDWQKESDRFLKEDPVYPDYYSGKNFHGITGGYLNPIAAITYDVVTAFASPPNETWIRHQLINGIEPKPKKILDLGCGTGSATLMLKQAFGQAVVIGLDLSPYMLIVAEKKAQQAGLNIHWQQGLAEATGFEDAAFDLVTVSMLLHETPPDISQLIVLESFRLLKPGGQLIILDGNQFRLRYAQWLIEFFKEPYSKAYAAHSLEDWLKAAAFEKARTKYVGWIHQLTWGIKPIIK
;
A
#
# COMPACT_ATOMS: atom_id res chain seq x y z
N MET A 1 -25.64 -15.23 9.90
CA MET A 1 -26.31 -14.80 8.65
C MET A 1 -25.55 -13.73 7.88
N ARG A 2 -25.21 -12.58 8.48
CA ARG A 2 -24.45 -11.47 7.79
C ARG A 2 -23.11 -11.89 7.19
N GLN A 3 -22.29 -12.67 7.92
CA GLN A 3 -20.98 -13.14 7.41
C GLN A 3 -21.10 -14.14 6.25
N PHE A 4 -22.13 -14.96 6.23
CA PHE A 4 -22.36 -15.93 5.14
C PHE A 4 -22.79 -15.23 3.86
N PHE A 5 -23.62 -14.19 3.97
CA PHE A 5 -24.09 -13.37 2.85
C PHE A 5 -22.93 -12.56 2.23
N LEU A 6 -22.06 -11.99 3.07
CA LEU A 6 -20.87 -11.25 2.59
C LEU A 6 -19.89 -12.17 1.85
N LYS A 7 -19.61 -13.36 2.39
CA LYS A 7 -18.75 -14.36 1.72
C LYS A 7 -19.30 -14.77 0.35
N SER A 8 -20.61 -14.96 0.23
CA SER A 8 -21.25 -15.31 -1.04
C SER A 8 -21.17 -14.19 -2.06
N ILE A 9 -21.37 -12.93 -1.64
CA ILE A 9 -21.23 -11.75 -2.53
C ILE A 9 -19.79 -11.59 -2.99
N ILE A 10 -18.81 -11.66 -2.09
CA ILE A 10 -17.40 -11.56 -2.42
C ILE A 10 -16.97 -12.64 -3.39
N SER A 11 -17.43 -13.90 -3.21
CA SER A 11 -17.12 -15.00 -4.12
C SER A 11 -17.69 -14.79 -5.52
N VAL A 12 -18.86 -14.17 -5.64
CA VAL A 12 -19.46 -13.79 -6.94
C VAL A 12 -18.66 -12.65 -7.60
N LEU A 13 -18.22 -11.66 -6.82
CA LEU A 13 -17.47 -10.50 -7.32
C LEU A 13 -16.04 -10.86 -7.76
N ILE A 14 -15.38 -11.81 -7.07
CA ILE A 14 -14.05 -12.31 -7.48
C ILE A 14 -14.14 -13.05 -8.82
N GLY A 15 -15.26 -13.72 -9.07
CA GLY A 15 -15.47 -14.54 -10.26
C GLY A 15 -14.89 -15.96 -10.12
N LYS A 16 -15.61 -16.93 -10.69
CA LYS A 16 -15.28 -18.37 -10.57
C LYS A 16 -13.89 -18.72 -11.10
N ASP A 17 -13.48 -18.09 -12.19
CA ASP A 17 -12.18 -18.38 -12.83
C ASP A 17 -11.00 -17.91 -11.97
N LYS A 18 -11.09 -16.72 -11.36
CA LYS A 18 -10.08 -16.25 -10.40
C LYS A 18 -10.03 -17.14 -9.16
N LEU A 19 -11.17 -17.51 -8.59
CA LEU A 19 -11.19 -18.42 -7.44
C LEU A 19 -10.58 -19.76 -7.78
N ARG A 20 -10.89 -20.32 -8.96
CA ARG A 20 -10.31 -21.57 -9.44
C ARG A 20 -8.78 -21.42 -9.62
N PHE A 21 -8.30 -20.33 -10.20
CA PHE A 21 -6.89 -20.06 -10.33
C PHE A 21 -6.19 -20.00 -8.95
N TYR A 22 -6.73 -19.23 -8.00
CA TYR A 22 -6.14 -19.13 -6.66
C TYR A 22 -6.22 -20.46 -5.86
N SER A 23 -7.20 -21.33 -6.14
CA SER A 23 -7.29 -22.66 -5.49
C SER A 23 -6.20 -23.64 -5.96
N THR A 24 -5.49 -23.35 -7.06
CA THR A 24 -4.37 -24.17 -7.55
C THR A 24 -3.03 -23.78 -6.94
N ILE A 25 -2.97 -22.68 -6.18
CA ILE A 25 -1.73 -22.17 -5.59
C ILE A 25 -1.41 -22.96 -4.32
N ASP A 26 -0.21 -23.49 -4.25
CA ASP A 26 0.38 -23.97 -3.00
C ASP A 26 0.92 -22.76 -2.21
N TRP A 27 0.03 -22.18 -1.38
CA TRP A 27 0.30 -20.95 -0.65
C TRP A 27 1.50 -21.06 0.30
N GLN A 28 1.71 -22.23 0.90
CA GLN A 28 2.87 -22.43 1.78
C GLN A 28 4.16 -22.37 0.98
N LYS A 29 4.27 -23.17 -0.06
CA LYS A 29 5.45 -23.22 -0.92
C LYS A 29 5.75 -21.85 -1.57
N GLU A 30 4.73 -21.17 -2.06
CA GLU A 30 4.90 -19.85 -2.68
C GLU A 30 5.28 -18.77 -1.65
N SER A 31 4.70 -18.81 -0.43
CA SER A 31 5.08 -17.86 0.63
C SER A 31 6.53 -18.04 1.08
N ASP A 32 7.00 -19.27 1.19
CA ASP A 32 8.39 -19.58 1.60
C ASP A 32 9.43 -18.96 0.66
N ARG A 33 9.10 -18.70 -0.60
CA ARG A 33 9.96 -18.00 -1.57
C ARG A 33 10.23 -16.54 -1.22
N PHE A 34 9.29 -15.88 -0.54
CA PHE A 34 9.40 -14.49 -0.13
C PHE A 34 9.95 -14.32 1.27
N LEU A 35 9.79 -15.35 2.12
CA LEU A 35 10.21 -15.27 3.51
C LEU A 35 11.74 -15.27 3.60
N LYS A 36 12.28 -14.33 4.37
CA LYS A 36 13.62 -14.44 4.92
C LYS A 36 13.58 -15.42 6.10
N GLU A 37 14.74 -15.95 6.49
CA GLU A 37 14.83 -16.80 7.68
C GLU A 37 14.19 -16.09 8.88
N ASP A 38 13.28 -16.79 9.56
CA ASP A 38 12.54 -16.35 10.76
C ASP A 38 11.94 -14.92 10.66
N PRO A 39 10.91 -14.69 9.83
CA PRO A 39 10.29 -13.38 9.69
C PRO A 39 9.60 -12.98 10.99
N VAL A 40 10.08 -11.91 11.61
CA VAL A 40 9.44 -11.32 12.79
C VAL A 40 8.34 -10.38 12.31
N TYR A 41 7.10 -10.73 12.64
CA TYR A 41 5.95 -9.85 12.38
C TYR A 41 5.67 -8.99 13.59
N PRO A 42 5.65 -7.65 13.47
CA PRO A 42 5.35 -6.76 14.58
C PRO A 42 3.95 -6.98 15.15
N ASP A 43 3.76 -6.74 16.44
CA ASP A 43 2.46 -6.91 17.11
C ASP A 43 1.36 -6.04 16.53
N TYR A 44 1.71 -4.85 16.01
CA TYR A 44 0.75 -3.96 15.36
C TYR A 44 0.17 -4.56 14.07
N TYR A 45 0.83 -5.57 13.50
CA TYR A 45 0.42 -6.24 12.28
C TYR A 45 -0.14 -7.65 12.56
N SER A 46 0.63 -8.52 13.22
CA SER A 46 0.28 -9.93 13.45
C SER A 46 -0.87 -10.11 14.44
N GLY A 47 -0.98 -9.21 15.43
CA GLY A 47 -2.00 -9.25 16.49
C GLY A 47 -3.34 -8.62 16.10
N LYS A 48 -3.55 -8.21 14.84
CA LYS A 48 -4.75 -7.46 14.42
C LYS A 48 -5.56 -8.16 13.35
N ASN A 49 -6.87 -7.93 13.41
CA ASN A 49 -7.82 -8.35 12.39
C ASN A 49 -8.16 -7.14 11.52
N PHE A 50 -7.49 -7.01 10.37
CA PHE A 50 -7.81 -5.96 9.40
C PHE A 50 -9.08 -6.34 8.63
N HIS A 51 -9.97 -5.38 8.43
CA HIS A 51 -11.25 -5.56 7.74
C HIS A 51 -12.11 -6.73 8.30
N GLY A 52 -11.89 -7.08 9.57
CA GLY A 52 -12.59 -8.19 10.22
C GLY A 52 -12.15 -9.59 9.76
N ILE A 53 -11.01 -9.69 9.07
CA ILE A 53 -10.41 -10.97 8.67
C ILE A 53 -9.51 -11.45 9.81
N THR A 54 -9.77 -12.66 10.30
CA THR A 54 -8.94 -13.29 11.33
C THR A 54 -7.52 -13.53 10.79
N GLY A 55 -6.50 -13.05 11.53
CA GLY A 55 -5.11 -13.10 11.09
C GLY A 55 -4.74 -11.99 10.10
N GLY A 56 -5.66 -11.06 9.83
CA GLY A 56 -5.39 -9.88 8.99
C GLY A 56 -4.84 -10.24 7.62
N TYR A 57 -3.80 -9.56 7.22
CA TYR A 57 -3.15 -9.77 5.92
C TYR A 57 -2.18 -10.96 5.87
N LEU A 58 -1.91 -11.61 7.00
CA LEU A 58 -1.19 -12.90 7.04
C LEU A 58 -2.11 -14.09 6.73
N ASN A 59 -2.94 -13.92 5.70
CA ASN A 59 -3.97 -14.87 5.33
C ASN A 59 -4.19 -14.84 3.80
N PRO A 60 -4.12 -16.00 3.10
CA PRO A 60 -4.40 -16.06 1.66
C PRO A 60 -5.76 -15.48 1.27
N ILE A 61 -6.80 -15.67 2.11
CA ILE A 61 -8.15 -15.15 1.83
C ILE A 61 -8.13 -13.62 1.78
N ALA A 62 -7.36 -12.96 2.67
CA ALA A 62 -7.20 -11.52 2.63
C ALA A 62 -6.61 -11.06 1.30
N ALA A 63 -5.54 -11.71 0.84
CA ALA A 63 -4.90 -11.37 -0.43
C ALA A 63 -5.83 -11.57 -1.64
N ILE A 64 -6.61 -12.66 -1.66
CA ILE A 64 -7.56 -12.95 -2.76
C ILE A 64 -8.71 -11.94 -2.80
N THR A 65 -9.18 -11.49 -1.65
CA THR A 65 -10.36 -10.61 -1.52
C THR A 65 -10.02 -9.12 -1.55
N TYR A 66 -8.76 -8.75 -1.37
CA TYR A 66 -8.29 -7.38 -1.19
C TYR A 66 -8.75 -6.45 -2.31
N ASP A 67 -8.48 -6.80 -3.58
CA ASP A 67 -8.83 -5.95 -4.73
C ASP A 67 -10.35 -5.69 -4.84
N VAL A 68 -11.18 -6.65 -4.44
CA VAL A 68 -12.64 -6.48 -4.43
C VAL A 68 -13.08 -5.53 -3.31
N VAL A 69 -12.48 -5.66 -2.14
CA VAL A 69 -12.77 -4.79 -0.99
C VAL A 69 -12.33 -3.36 -1.27
N THR A 70 -11.12 -3.16 -1.78
CA THR A 70 -10.59 -1.83 -2.09
C THR A 70 -11.35 -1.16 -3.23
N ALA A 71 -11.78 -1.89 -4.26
CA ALA A 71 -12.62 -1.36 -5.32
C ALA A 71 -13.94 -0.81 -4.79
N PHE A 72 -14.55 -1.50 -3.80
CA PHE A 72 -15.77 -1.02 -3.14
C PHE A 72 -15.51 0.15 -2.19
N ALA A 73 -14.38 0.14 -1.48
CA ALA A 73 -13.99 1.19 -0.52
C ALA A 73 -13.51 2.48 -1.18
N SER A 74 -13.26 2.48 -2.49
CA SER A 74 -12.63 3.59 -3.21
C SER A 74 -13.53 4.22 -4.30
N PRO A 75 -14.70 4.79 -3.94
CA PRO A 75 -15.54 5.48 -4.91
C PRO A 75 -14.87 6.76 -5.43
N PRO A 76 -15.07 7.16 -6.69
CA PRO A 76 -15.99 6.53 -7.65
C PRO A 76 -15.39 5.31 -8.34
N ASN A 77 -14.07 5.16 -8.33
CA ASN A 77 -13.33 4.08 -9.00
C ASN A 77 -11.90 4.02 -8.47
N GLU A 78 -11.49 2.88 -7.95
CA GLU A 78 -10.15 2.67 -7.41
C GLU A 78 -9.03 2.98 -8.42
N THR A 79 -9.20 2.55 -9.66
CA THR A 79 -8.24 2.80 -10.74
C THR A 79 -8.05 4.29 -10.98
N TRP A 80 -9.15 5.07 -11.02
CA TRP A 80 -9.08 6.52 -11.17
C TRP A 80 -8.36 7.19 -9.98
N ILE A 81 -8.63 6.72 -8.76
CA ILE A 81 -7.96 7.23 -7.55
C ILE A 81 -6.46 6.97 -7.61
N ARG A 82 -6.04 5.75 -7.97
CA ARG A 82 -4.61 5.40 -8.12
C ARG A 82 -3.95 6.14 -9.27
N HIS A 83 -4.68 6.47 -10.35
CA HIS A 83 -4.15 7.34 -11.41
C HIS A 83 -3.78 8.74 -10.92
N GLN A 84 -4.44 9.26 -9.87
CA GLN A 84 -4.04 10.54 -9.29
C GLN A 84 -2.63 10.50 -8.67
N LEU A 85 -2.21 9.34 -8.14
CA LEU A 85 -0.84 9.13 -7.68
C LEU A 85 0.14 9.24 -8.86
N ILE A 86 -0.15 8.55 -9.97
CA ILE A 86 0.72 8.56 -11.17
C ILE A 86 0.83 9.98 -11.76
N ASN A 87 -0.27 10.71 -11.83
CA ASN A 87 -0.30 12.08 -12.39
C ASN A 87 0.49 13.10 -11.55
N GLY A 88 0.81 12.78 -10.30
CA GLY A 88 1.61 13.63 -9.41
C GLY A 88 3.12 13.44 -9.54
N ILE A 89 3.59 12.53 -10.42
CA ILE A 89 5.00 12.14 -10.52
C ILE A 89 5.73 13.00 -11.55
N GLU A 90 6.68 13.82 -11.09
CA GLU A 90 7.58 14.60 -11.92
C GLU A 90 8.91 14.84 -11.18
N PRO A 91 10.09 14.71 -11.83
CA PRO A 91 10.34 14.19 -13.18
C PRO A 91 10.18 12.67 -13.29
N LYS A 92 10.31 12.12 -14.52
CA LYS A 92 10.19 10.67 -14.75
C LYS A 92 11.26 9.89 -13.96
N PRO A 93 10.87 9.04 -13.01
CA PRO A 93 11.80 8.30 -12.16
C PRO A 93 12.44 7.14 -12.94
N LYS A 94 13.68 6.78 -12.55
CA LYS A 94 14.39 5.61 -13.06
C LYS A 94 14.29 4.42 -12.11
N LYS A 95 14.16 4.67 -10.82
CA LYS A 95 14.04 3.63 -9.78
C LYS A 95 12.95 4.02 -8.79
N ILE A 96 11.95 3.16 -8.67
CA ILE A 96 10.72 3.38 -7.91
C ILE A 96 10.61 2.30 -6.83
N LEU A 97 10.23 2.70 -5.63
CA LEU A 97 9.84 1.80 -4.55
C LEU A 97 8.39 2.10 -4.15
N ASP A 98 7.55 1.05 -4.12
CA ASP A 98 6.18 1.11 -3.64
C ASP A 98 6.11 0.38 -2.28
N LEU A 99 5.97 1.15 -1.20
CA LEU A 99 5.96 0.65 0.18
C LEU A 99 4.54 0.23 0.60
N GLY A 100 4.42 -0.98 1.15
CA GLY A 100 3.11 -1.56 1.47
C GLY A 100 2.30 -1.80 0.20
N CYS A 101 2.94 -2.41 -0.80
CA CYS A 101 2.38 -2.53 -2.16
C CYS A 101 1.14 -3.43 -2.24
N GLY A 102 0.85 -4.22 -1.20
CA GLY A 102 -0.27 -5.15 -1.17
C GLY A 102 -0.28 -6.09 -2.36
N THR A 103 -1.42 -6.24 -3.01
CA THR A 103 -1.59 -7.03 -4.23
C THR A 103 -1.03 -6.36 -5.48
N GLY A 104 -0.23 -5.29 -5.34
CA GLY A 104 0.52 -4.65 -6.43
C GLY A 104 -0.29 -3.77 -7.37
N SER A 105 -1.52 -3.37 -7.02
CA SER A 105 -2.37 -2.58 -7.93
C SER A 105 -1.73 -1.25 -8.34
N ALA A 106 -1.16 -0.48 -7.38
CA ALA A 106 -0.43 0.75 -7.68
C ALA A 106 0.91 0.45 -8.38
N THR A 107 1.62 -0.57 -7.92
CA THR A 107 2.93 -0.98 -8.45
C THR A 107 2.87 -1.34 -9.93
N LEU A 108 1.83 -2.09 -10.34
CA LEU A 108 1.61 -2.43 -11.76
C LEU A 108 1.36 -1.16 -12.60
N MET A 109 0.54 -0.24 -12.11
CA MET A 109 0.27 1.03 -12.79
C MET A 109 1.53 1.90 -12.91
N LEU A 110 2.37 1.93 -11.86
CA LEU A 110 3.68 2.60 -11.90
C LEU A 110 4.57 1.99 -13.00
N LYS A 111 4.65 0.66 -13.07
CA LYS A 111 5.45 -0.01 -14.10
C LYS A 111 4.90 0.21 -15.51
N GLN A 112 3.59 0.26 -15.68
CA GLN A 112 2.96 0.59 -16.97
C GLN A 112 3.26 2.03 -17.40
N ALA A 113 3.17 2.99 -16.46
CA ALA A 113 3.43 4.40 -16.74
C ALA A 113 4.92 4.69 -16.99
N PHE A 114 5.80 3.99 -16.30
CA PHE A 114 7.26 4.19 -16.34
C PHE A 114 7.98 2.89 -16.75
N GLY A 115 7.69 2.40 -17.96
CA GLY A 115 8.15 1.11 -18.46
C GLY A 115 9.66 0.87 -18.40
N GLN A 116 10.46 1.94 -18.49
CA GLN A 116 11.93 1.86 -18.39
C GLN A 116 12.45 1.89 -16.94
N ALA A 117 11.59 2.24 -15.97
CA ALA A 117 12.00 2.29 -14.58
C ALA A 117 12.15 0.88 -13.99
N VAL A 118 13.12 0.73 -13.09
CA VAL A 118 13.17 -0.39 -12.16
C VAL A 118 12.12 -0.13 -11.08
N VAL A 119 11.13 -1.00 -10.98
CA VAL A 119 10.05 -0.90 -9.99
C VAL A 119 10.17 -2.03 -9.00
N ILE A 120 10.15 -1.68 -7.72
CA ILE A 120 10.19 -2.62 -6.60
C ILE A 120 8.92 -2.43 -5.78
N GLY A 121 8.19 -3.51 -5.54
CA GLY A 121 7.08 -3.55 -4.58
C GLY A 121 7.55 -4.23 -3.30
N LEU A 122 7.36 -3.57 -2.16
CA LEU A 122 7.67 -4.13 -0.85
C LEU A 122 6.39 -4.24 -0.03
N ASP A 123 6.16 -5.42 0.54
CA ASP A 123 5.05 -5.67 1.46
C ASP A 123 5.47 -6.65 2.55
N LEU A 124 4.84 -6.54 3.71
CA LEU A 124 5.14 -7.45 4.83
C LEU A 124 4.47 -8.82 4.65
N SER A 125 3.34 -8.88 3.93
CA SER A 125 2.61 -10.12 3.67
C SER A 125 3.15 -10.87 2.45
N PRO A 126 3.68 -12.08 2.62
CA PRO A 126 4.07 -12.91 1.49
C PRO A 126 2.86 -13.29 0.63
N TYR A 127 1.66 -13.41 1.22
CA TYR A 127 0.43 -13.74 0.49
C TYR A 127 0.00 -12.60 -0.45
N MET A 128 0.17 -11.34 -0.03
CA MET A 128 -0.05 -10.19 -0.89
C MET A 128 0.93 -10.19 -2.07
N LEU A 129 2.21 -10.45 -1.82
CA LEU A 129 3.25 -10.50 -2.84
C LEU A 129 3.03 -11.63 -3.86
N ILE A 130 2.52 -12.80 -3.43
CA ILE A 130 2.13 -13.87 -4.35
C ILE A 130 1.08 -13.38 -5.35
N VAL A 131 0.03 -12.72 -4.87
CA VAL A 131 -1.03 -12.17 -5.73
C VAL A 131 -0.47 -11.09 -6.66
N ALA A 132 0.35 -10.18 -6.13
CA ALA A 132 1.01 -9.13 -6.90
C ALA A 132 1.89 -9.70 -8.03
N GLU A 133 2.73 -10.69 -7.72
CA GLU A 133 3.58 -11.36 -8.71
C GLU A 133 2.74 -12.03 -9.81
N LYS A 134 1.67 -12.75 -9.46
CA LYS A 134 0.78 -13.38 -10.44
C LYS A 134 0.10 -12.37 -11.36
N LYS A 135 -0.35 -11.23 -10.80
CA LYS A 135 -0.92 -10.13 -11.58
C LYS A 135 0.12 -9.52 -12.55
N ALA A 136 1.36 -9.32 -12.10
CA ALA A 136 2.44 -8.81 -12.94
C ALA A 136 2.79 -9.78 -14.07
N GLN A 137 2.89 -11.08 -13.78
CA GLN A 137 3.12 -12.14 -14.77
C GLN A 137 2.02 -12.15 -15.84
N GLN A 138 0.74 -12.08 -15.44
CA GLN A 138 -0.40 -12.01 -16.37
C GLN A 138 -0.38 -10.76 -17.25
N ALA A 139 0.14 -9.64 -16.71
CA ALA A 139 0.27 -8.38 -17.43
C ALA A 139 1.57 -8.28 -18.26
N GLY A 140 2.47 -9.25 -18.21
CA GLY A 140 3.76 -9.22 -18.88
C GLY A 140 4.71 -8.15 -18.34
N LEU A 141 4.57 -7.78 -17.04
CA LEU A 141 5.35 -6.74 -16.40
C LEU A 141 6.48 -7.33 -15.56
N ASN A 142 7.69 -6.79 -15.73
CA ASN A 142 8.86 -7.15 -14.92
C ASN A 142 8.95 -6.20 -13.71
N ILE A 143 8.61 -6.71 -12.52
CA ILE A 143 8.60 -5.98 -11.24
C ILE A 143 9.33 -6.85 -10.21
N HIS A 144 10.14 -6.23 -9.37
CA HIS A 144 10.79 -6.91 -8.25
C HIS A 144 9.89 -6.85 -7.02
N TRP A 145 9.64 -8.01 -6.41
CA TRP A 145 8.82 -8.11 -5.20
C TRP A 145 9.70 -8.51 -4.02
N GLN A 146 9.56 -7.82 -2.90
CA GLN A 146 10.36 -8.07 -1.70
C GLN A 146 9.49 -8.05 -0.45
N GLN A 147 9.63 -9.07 0.39
CA GLN A 147 9.04 -9.09 1.72
C GLN A 147 9.88 -8.23 2.67
N GLY A 148 9.23 -7.37 3.45
CA GLY A 148 9.91 -6.52 4.43
C GLY A 148 9.02 -5.49 5.10
N LEU A 149 9.57 -4.85 6.14
CA LEU A 149 8.93 -3.76 6.87
C LEU A 149 9.05 -2.45 6.10
N ALA A 150 7.98 -1.68 6.01
CA ALA A 150 7.97 -0.39 5.33
C ALA A 150 8.74 0.69 6.13
N GLU A 151 8.77 0.58 7.45
CA GLU A 151 9.52 1.46 8.36
C GLU A 151 11.00 1.12 8.52
N ALA A 152 11.43 -0.07 8.01
CA ALA A 152 12.81 -0.54 8.10
C ALA A 152 13.13 -1.48 6.94
N THR A 153 13.25 -0.92 5.73
CA THR A 153 13.30 -1.70 4.48
C THR A 153 14.60 -2.47 4.26
N GLY A 154 15.69 -2.00 4.87
CA GLY A 154 17.04 -2.53 4.65
C GLY A 154 17.67 -2.15 3.31
N PHE A 155 17.04 -1.28 2.50
CA PHE A 155 17.68 -0.71 1.32
C PHE A 155 18.70 0.39 1.70
N GLU A 156 19.64 0.64 0.81
CA GLU A 156 20.65 1.69 0.96
C GLU A 156 20.04 3.10 0.93
N ASP A 157 20.71 4.04 1.57
CA ASP A 157 20.37 5.46 1.53
C ASP A 157 20.41 5.99 0.09
N ALA A 158 19.53 6.94 -0.20
CA ALA A 158 19.51 7.63 -1.50
C ALA A 158 19.48 6.67 -2.71
N ALA A 159 18.77 5.55 -2.59
CA ALA A 159 18.71 4.52 -3.63
C ALA A 159 17.62 4.78 -4.68
N PHE A 160 16.58 5.57 -4.36
CA PHE A 160 15.37 5.71 -5.19
C PHE A 160 15.13 7.15 -5.65
N ASP A 161 14.56 7.29 -6.85
CA ASP A 161 14.12 8.57 -7.38
C ASP A 161 12.69 8.91 -6.91
N LEU A 162 11.88 7.84 -6.69
CA LEU A 162 10.49 7.93 -6.24
C LEU A 162 10.22 6.85 -5.19
N VAL A 163 9.57 7.25 -4.11
CA VAL A 163 8.93 6.33 -3.16
C VAL A 163 7.42 6.61 -3.17
N THR A 164 6.61 5.57 -3.29
CA THR A 164 5.16 5.66 -3.20
C THR A 164 4.65 4.88 -2.00
N VAL A 165 3.59 5.39 -1.38
CA VAL A 165 2.85 4.76 -0.30
C VAL A 165 1.37 4.85 -0.65
N SER A 166 0.68 3.73 -0.75
CA SER A 166 -0.71 3.72 -1.18
C SER A 166 -1.58 2.88 -0.26
N MET A 167 -2.51 3.52 0.45
CA MET A 167 -3.46 2.88 1.37
C MET A 167 -2.76 2.04 2.47
N LEU A 168 -1.70 2.59 3.07
CA LEU A 168 -0.92 1.91 4.09
C LEU A 168 -0.97 2.62 5.45
N LEU A 169 -0.84 3.95 5.48
CA LEU A 169 -0.59 4.66 6.74
C LEU A 169 -1.79 4.65 7.69
N HIS A 170 -3.01 4.58 7.15
CA HIS A 170 -4.22 4.43 7.98
C HIS A 170 -4.36 3.03 8.62
N GLU A 171 -3.54 2.07 8.17
CA GLU A 171 -3.49 0.70 8.70
C GLU A 171 -2.31 0.47 9.65
N THR A 172 -1.53 1.50 9.95
CA THR A 172 -0.40 1.45 10.89
C THR A 172 -0.61 2.41 12.07
N PRO A 173 -0.05 2.10 13.26
CA PRO A 173 -0.01 3.08 14.35
C PRO A 173 0.67 4.37 13.90
N PRO A 174 0.28 5.56 14.42
CA PRO A 174 0.84 6.84 13.99
C PRO A 174 2.36 6.97 14.14
N ASP A 175 2.96 6.36 15.14
CA ASP A 175 4.41 6.28 15.34
C ASP A 175 5.09 5.48 14.24
N ILE A 176 4.53 4.33 13.85
CA ILE A 176 5.00 3.53 12.73
C ILE A 176 4.81 4.29 11.41
N SER A 177 3.66 4.94 11.20
CA SER A 177 3.43 5.79 10.03
C SER A 177 4.50 6.88 9.88
N GLN A 178 4.91 7.51 10.98
CA GLN A 178 5.99 8.51 10.99
C GLN A 178 7.35 7.88 10.64
N LEU A 179 7.64 6.67 11.15
CA LEU A 179 8.86 5.94 10.80
C LEU A 179 8.88 5.58 9.30
N ILE A 180 7.74 5.20 8.69
CA ILE A 180 7.63 4.97 7.25
C ILE A 180 7.95 6.25 6.45
N VAL A 181 7.50 7.41 6.91
CA VAL A 181 7.83 8.70 6.27
C VAL A 181 9.32 9.02 6.42
N LEU A 182 9.92 8.79 7.57
CA LEU A 182 11.36 8.98 7.80
C LEU A 182 12.20 8.00 6.96
N GLU A 183 11.81 6.75 6.89
CA GLU A 183 12.45 5.75 6.05
C GLU A 183 12.36 6.14 4.56
N SER A 184 11.20 6.62 4.12
CA SER A 184 11.03 7.14 2.76
C SER A 184 11.98 8.29 2.46
N PHE A 185 12.19 9.19 3.43
CA PHE A 185 13.16 10.28 3.29
C PHE A 185 14.60 9.76 3.15
N ARG A 186 14.99 8.79 3.99
CA ARG A 186 16.32 8.16 3.93
C ARG A 186 16.58 7.55 2.54
N LEU A 187 15.61 6.80 2.03
CA LEU A 187 15.68 6.04 0.79
C LEU A 187 15.75 6.91 -0.47
N LEU A 188 15.17 8.11 -0.43
CA LEU A 188 15.13 9.01 -1.57
C LEU A 188 16.49 9.66 -1.82
N LYS A 189 16.84 9.78 -3.09
CA LYS A 189 17.95 10.65 -3.55
C LYS A 189 17.61 12.12 -3.28
N PRO A 190 18.61 13.02 -3.14
CA PRO A 190 18.36 14.45 -3.21
C PRO A 190 17.56 14.81 -4.47
N GLY A 191 16.49 15.57 -4.32
CA GLY A 191 15.53 15.87 -5.39
C GLY A 191 14.49 14.76 -5.65
N GLY A 192 14.59 13.61 -5.00
CA GLY A 192 13.62 12.52 -5.10
C GLY A 192 12.28 12.86 -4.44
N GLN A 193 11.22 12.20 -4.87
CA GLN A 193 9.85 12.51 -4.50
C GLN A 193 9.24 11.39 -3.66
N LEU A 194 8.55 11.75 -2.57
CA LEU A 194 7.60 10.88 -1.86
C LEU A 194 6.19 11.25 -2.28
N ILE A 195 5.37 10.26 -2.64
CA ILE A 195 3.94 10.43 -2.89
C ILE A 195 3.14 9.44 -2.06
N ILE A 196 2.20 9.95 -1.29
CA ILE A 196 1.32 9.18 -0.42
C ILE A 196 -0.13 9.36 -0.90
N LEU A 197 -0.78 8.26 -1.28
CA LEU A 197 -2.21 8.20 -1.53
C LEU A 197 -2.88 7.46 -0.38
N ASP A 198 -3.68 8.15 0.43
CA ASP A 198 -4.26 7.53 1.61
C ASP A 198 -5.63 8.14 1.98
N GLY A 199 -6.26 7.64 3.04
CA GLY A 199 -7.49 8.19 3.58
C GLY A 199 -7.36 9.67 3.91
N ASN A 200 -8.40 10.45 3.61
CA ASN A 200 -8.42 11.87 3.89
C ASN A 200 -8.58 12.13 5.38
N GLN A 201 -7.50 12.50 6.06
CA GLN A 201 -7.46 12.67 7.51
C GLN A 201 -8.51 13.64 8.02
N PHE A 202 -8.73 14.76 7.33
CA PHE A 202 -9.75 15.73 7.73
C PHE A 202 -11.17 15.13 7.66
N ARG A 203 -11.50 14.45 6.57
CA ARG A 203 -12.86 13.88 6.38
C ARG A 203 -13.12 12.66 7.27
N LEU A 204 -12.11 11.81 7.48
CA LEU A 204 -12.20 10.63 8.34
C LEU A 204 -12.52 11.01 9.79
N ARG A 205 -12.10 12.19 10.28
CA ARG A 205 -12.48 12.68 11.62
C ARG A 205 -14.00 12.77 11.81
N TYR A 206 -14.72 13.09 10.74
CA TYR A 206 -16.19 13.25 10.75
C TYR A 206 -16.93 12.02 10.21
N ALA A 207 -16.22 11.07 9.62
CA ALA A 207 -16.77 9.84 9.04
C ALA A 207 -16.41 8.60 9.87
N GLN A 208 -16.48 8.69 11.20
CA GLN A 208 -16.09 7.58 12.11
C GLN A 208 -16.90 6.29 11.85
N TRP A 209 -18.16 6.42 11.43
CA TRP A 209 -19.00 5.29 11.04
C TRP A 209 -18.37 4.46 9.90
N LEU A 210 -17.58 5.09 9.02
CA LEU A 210 -16.89 4.42 7.93
C LEU A 210 -15.73 3.57 8.47
N ILE A 211 -14.96 4.12 9.41
CA ILE A 211 -13.85 3.42 10.09
C ILE A 211 -14.40 2.18 10.83
N GLU A 212 -15.52 2.33 11.53
CA GLU A 212 -16.17 1.22 12.23
C GLU A 212 -16.72 0.17 11.26
N PHE A 213 -17.27 0.62 10.11
CA PHE A 213 -17.78 -0.26 9.08
C PHE A 213 -16.67 -1.13 8.46
N PHE A 214 -15.52 -0.52 8.13
CA PHE A 214 -14.38 -1.23 7.55
C PHE A 214 -13.52 -1.94 8.60
N LYS A 215 -13.75 -1.70 9.90
CA LYS A 215 -12.99 -2.31 11.01
C LYS A 215 -11.48 -2.11 10.89
N GLU A 216 -11.09 -0.88 10.65
CA GLU A 216 -9.69 -0.45 10.53
C GLU A 216 -9.15 -0.03 11.89
N PRO A 217 -8.18 -0.76 12.47
CA PRO A 217 -7.79 -0.57 13.87
C PRO A 217 -7.09 0.76 14.14
N TYR A 218 -6.44 1.35 13.15
CA TYR A 218 -5.59 2.54 13.33
C TYR A 218 -6.12 3.81 12.65
N SER A 219 -7.11 3.70 11.76
CA SER A 219 -7.63 4.82 10.97
C SER A 219 -8.12 6.00 11.82
N LYS A 220 -8.69 5.74 13.02
CA LYS A 220 -9.10 6.81 13.94
C LYS A 220 -7.90 7.61 14.46
N ALA A 221 -6.83 6.91 14.85
CA ALA A 221 -5.60 7.54 15.33
C ALA A 221 -4.89 8.28 14.17
N TYR A 222 -4.79 7.64 13.00
CA TYR A 222 -4.27 8.27 11.78
C TYR A 222 -5.00 9.57 11.42
N ALA A 223 -6.34 9.58 11.49
CA ALA A 223 -7.14 10.75 11.17
C ALA A 223 -6.91 11.94 12.12
N ALA A 224 -6.40 11.72 13.34
CA ALA A 224 -6.09 12.77 14.29
C ALA A 224 -4.83 13.60 13.93
N HIS A 225 -4.04 13.13 12.98
CA HIS A 225 -2.78 13.74 12.57
C HIS A 225 -2.87 14.46 11.21
N SER A 226 -1.72 14.93 10.69
CA SER A 226 -1.57 15.56 9.38
C SER A 226 -0.36 14.98 8.66
N LEU A 227 -0.57 14.45 7.44
CA LEU A 227 0.54 13.96 6.61
C LEU A 227 1.51 15.07 6.22
N GLU A 228 0.99 16.28 5.97
CA GLU A 228 1.88 17.41 5.67
C GLU A 228 2.83 17.72 6.83
N ASP A 229 2.33 17.63 8.06
CA ASP A 229 3.16 17.90 9.24
C ASP A 229 4.19 16.77 9.47
N TRP A 230 3.83 15.54 9.19
CA TRP A 230 4.79 14.43 9.22
C TRP A 230 5.88 14.58 8.15
N LEU A 231 5.51 15.00 6.92
CA LEU A 231 6.49 15.26 5.87
C LEU A 231 7.42 16.43 6.25
N LYS A 232 6.87 17.51 6.80
CA LYS A 232 7.68 18.67 7.26
C LYS A 232 8.63 18.26 8.40
N ALA A 233 8.14 17.48 9.36
CA ALA A 233 8.96 16.97 10.46
C ALA A 233 10.11 16.05 9.97
N ALA A 234 9.89 15.31 8.87
CA ALA A 234 10.92 14.51 8.20
C ALA A 234 11.78 15.32 7.22
N ALA A 235 11.70 16.66 7.24
CA ALA A 235 12.48 17.59 6.41
C ALA A 235 12.21 17.54 4.90
N PHE A 236 11.04 17.05 4.48
CA PHE A 236 10.59 17.21 3.10
C PHE A 236 10.24 18.66 2.79
N GLU A 237 10.71 19.14 1.64
CA GLU A 237 10.30 20.42 1.07
C GLU A 237 9.04 20.25 0.21
N LYS A 238 8.34 21.37 -0.01
CA LYS A 238 7.14 21.43 -0.87
C LYS A 238 6.05 20.44 -0.45
N ALA A 239 5.97 20.10 0.84
CA ALA A 239 4.91 19.24 1.37
C ALA A 239 3.54 19.86 1.06
N ARG A 240 2.70 19.12 0.35
CA ARG A 240 1.37 19.56 -0.09
C ARG A 240 0.39 18.40 -0.10
N THR A 241 -0.87 18.72 0.18
CA THR A 241 -1.98 17.76 0.12
C THR A 241 -3.05 18.24 -0.86
N LYS A 242 -3.56 17.33 -1.67
CA LYS A 242 -4.72 17.50 -2.56
C LYS A 242 -5.77 16.46 -2.20
N TYR A 243 -7.03 16.86 -2.13
CA TYR A 243 -8.13 15.93 -1.95
C TYR A 243 -8.40 15.16 -3.24
N VAL A 244 -8.65 13.86 -3.09
CA VAL A 244 -8.91 12.94 -4.20
C VAL A 244 -10.23 12.21 -3.92
N GLY A 245 -11.19 12.39 -4.79
CA GLY A 245 -12.53 11.85 -4.58
C GLY A 245 -13.14 12.36 -3.28
N TRP A 246 -13.89 11.48 -2.61
CA TRP A 246 -14.61 11.86 -1.39
C TRP A 246 -13.82 11.62 -0.11
N ILE A 247 -13.12 10.50 0.00
CA ILE A 247 -12.49 10.05 1.27
C ILE A 247 -10.96 9.87 1.17
N HIS A 248 -10.35 10.24 0.06
CA HIS A 248 -8.91 10.09 -0.13
C HIS A 248 -8.20 11.43 -0.23
N GLN A 249 -6.90 11.41 0.01
CA GLN A 249 -5.98 12.51 -0.22
C GLN A 249 -4.70 12.01 -0.87
N LEU A 250 -4.08 12.89 -1.65
CA LEU A 250 -2.74 12.72 -2.18
C LEU A 250 -1.84 13.73 -1.51
N THR A 251 -0.83 13.26 -0.80
CA THR A 251 0.18 14.11 -0.15
C THR A 251 1.54 13.79 -0.72
N TRP A 252 2.33 14.82 -1.04
CA TRP A 252 3.67 14.62 -1.59
C TRP A 252 4.67 15.62 -1.01
N GLY A 253 5.94 15.25 -1.08
CA GLY A 253 7.07 16.07 -0.70
C GLY A 253 8.31 15.70 -1.50
N ILE A 254 9.27 16.61 -1.54
CA ILE A 254 10.53 16.45 -2.25
C ILE A 254 11.67 16.47 -1.23
N LYS A 255 12.61 15.52 -1.34
CA LYS A 255 13.84 15.55 -0.55
C LYS A 255 14.72 16.69 -1.05
N PRO A 256 15.17 17.60 -0.17
CA PRO A 256 15.99 18.75 -0.57
C PRO A 256 17.27 18.33 -1.29
N ILE A 257 17.71 19.17 -2.24
CA ILE A 257 19.03 19.07 -2.82
C ILE A 257 19.95 19.90 -1.93
N ILE A 258 20.71 19.24 -1.08
CA ILE A 258 21.72 19.92 -0.26
C ILE A 258 22.82 20.40 -1.23
N LYS A 259 22.98 21.72 -1.34
CA LYS A 259 24.04 22.35 -2.13
C LYS A 259 25.36 22.32 -1.38
#